data_6eb9540fe2594d5f2b1a0e39984c39c8
#
_entry.id   6eb9540fe2594d5f2b1a0e39984c39c8
#
_cell.length_a   1.000
_cell.length_b   1.000
_cell.length_c   1.000
_cell.angle_alpha   90.00
_cell.angle_beta   90.00
_cell.angle_gamma   90.00
#
_symmetry.space_group_name_H-M   'P 1'
#
loop_
_entity.id
_entity.type
_entity.pdbx_description
1 polymer ?
#
loop_
_entity_poly.entity_id
_entity_poly.type
_entity_poly.pdbx_seq_one_letter_code
_entity_poly.pdbx_strand_id
1 'polypeptide(L)'
;MRILVAIALALACARPAAADSLARALAGVEAASDAPRPVVGFRVRGPSKLTARTLGYLARVELGERLGASDLPRVQQALVSSGLFEQVAVALEAAPGGVLLIATLDDKHSWIIAPTVFVLPGRRSVGVGFAENNFRGENRKILLYGQLGDRESLFFGTYLDPRFRGSKLSWRADVYAYRRINDEYANLPGDPTDDRIARSSTATYLGGGLLAGWQFLYWLSTDVRLRAGWVTFRDAQTDDDPPSPAPLPQTDGWDVSVQWRATLDRRHHRRGVTWGPYLQLVLETTIPGLDDYDYQTALLRAYQSWRLFGAHQLELRTIFNVGHHLPFHEELSLGGVVDLRGYAVDRYRGDTRFVYRTEYSVPIGSWRSFAFRAIGFWDAGYVAFNFPRPGGDRDYLPTQLAGGLWRNDVGVGLRIYVGAVVLPLLGLDLAYGIEARSPEVYFELGLTDF
;
A
#
# COMPACT_ATOMS: atom_id res chain seq x y z
N MET A 1 18.77 0.51 22.17
CA MET A 1 19.27 1.75 21.55
C MET A 1 20.58 1.61 20.76
N ARG A 2 21.58 0.79 21.16
CA ARG A 2 22.82 0.59 20.38
C ARG A 2 22.67 -0.27 19.10
N ILE A 3 21.72 -1.18 19.03
CA ILE A 3 21.49 -2.07 17.87
C ILE A 3 20.74 -1.33 16.75
N LEU A 4 19.81 -0.44 17.05
CA LEU A 4 19.07 0.36 16.07
C LEU A 4 19.97 1.37 15.32
N VAL A 5 21.00 1.90 15.98
CA VAL A 5 21.99 2.79 15.35
C VAL A 5 22.91 2.03 14.39
N ALA A 6 23.21 0.75 14.64
CA ALA A 6 24.06 -0.07 13.79
C ALA A 6 23.39 -0.47 12.48
N ILE A 7 22.08 -0.67 12.47
CA ILE A 7 21.31 -1.02 11.24
C ILE A 7 21.16 0.21 10.34
N ALA A 8 20.94 1.40 10.92
CA ALA A 8 20.90 2.65 10.16
C ALA A 8 22.27 3.03 9.54
N LEU A 9 23.39 2.64 10.15
CA LEU A 9 24.74 2.87 9.62
C LEU A 9 25.12 1.92 8.46
N ALA A 10 24.58 0.71 8.42
CA ALA A 10 24.85 -0.24 7.33
C ALA A 10 24.22 0.16 5.98
N LEU A 11 23.15 0.95 6.01
CA LEU A 11 22.48 1.50 4.82
C LEU A 11 23.15 2.78 4.26
N ALA A 12 24.09 3.37 4.98
CA ALA A 12 24.68 4.68 4.64
C ALA A 12 26.01 4.63 3.86
N CYS A 13 26.53 3.45 3.50
CA CYS A 13 27.80 3.31 2.76
C CYS A 13 27.58 3.24 1.25
N ALA A 14 27.00 4.26 0.63
CA ALA A 14 27.03 4.44 -0.82
C ALA A 14 28.31 5.20 -1.22
N ARG A 15 29.11 4.59 -2.07
CA ARG A 15 30.40 5.11 -2.58
C ARG A 15 30.19 6.13 -3.72
N PRO A 16 30.90 7.27 -3.75
CA PRO A 16 30.89 8.20 -4.88
C PRO A 16 32.02 7.86 -5.88
N ALA A 17 31.90 6.80 -6.67
CA ALA A 17 32.96 6.45 -7.63
C ALA A 17 32.49 6.04 -9.04
N ALA A 18 31.20 6.23 -9.39
CA ALA A 18 30.63 5.60 -10.58
C ALA A 18 30.34 6.54 -11.78
N ALA A 19 30.47 7.86 -11.64
CA ALA A 19 30.13 8.79 -12.73
C ALA A 19 31.09 8.66 -13.94
N ASP A 20 32.38 8.39 -13.68
CA ASP A 20 33.39 8.28 -14.77
C ASP A 20 33.33 6.96 -15.56
N SER A 21 32.73 5.90 -14.99
CA SER A 21 32.60 4.61 -15.68
C SER A 21 31.47 4.64 -16.71
N LEU A 22 30.40 5.36 -16.43
CA LEU A 22 29.23 5.48 -17.30
C LEU A 22 29.54 6.32 -18.55
N ALA A 23 30.29 7.42 -18.41
CA ALA A 23 30.73 8.24 -19.53
C ALA A 23 31.64 7.46 -20.49
N ARG A 24 32.50 6.57 -19.97
CA ARG A 24 33.34 5.69 -20.80
C ARG A 24 32.55 4.59 -21.51
N ALA A 25 31.47 4.08 -20.92
CA ALA A 25 30.64 3.05 -21.55
C ALA A 25 29.80 3.58 -22.72
N LEU A 26 29.54 4.89 -22.76
CA LEU A 26 28.82 5.58 -23.84
C LEU A 26 29.76 6.03 -24.97
N ALA A 27 31.07 6.12 -24.75
CA ALA A 27 32.04 6.69 -25.68
C ALA A 27 32.32 5.81 -26.95
N GLY A 28 31.57 4.73 -27.18
CA GLY A 28 31.69 3.86 -28.35
C GLY A 28 30.39 3.64 -29.12
N VAL A 29 29.35 4.42 -28.82
CA VAL A 29 28.04 4.28 -29.49
C VAL A 29 27.94 5.32 -30.61
N GLU A 30 27.97 4.86 -31.88
CA GLU A 30 27.63 5.73 -33.01
C GLU A 30 26.23 6.28 -32.82
N ALA A 31 26.11 7.60 -32.67
CA ALA A 31 24.82 8.28 -32.51
C ALA A 31 23.94 7.98 -33.74
N ALA A 32 22.78 7.37 -33.50
CA ALA A 32 21.79 7.23 -34.56
C ALA A 32 21.31 8.63 -35.00
N SER A 33 21.00 8.79 -36.27
CA SER A 33 20.47 10.03 -36.84
C SER A 33 19.23 10.49 -36.04
N ASP A 34 19.00 11.81 -35.96
CA ASP A 34 17.86 12.42 -35.25
C ASP A 34 16.48 11.97 -35.77
N ALA A 35 16.40 11.39 -36.96
CA ALA A 35 15.17 10.90 -37.54
C ALA A 35 14.66 9.64 -36.79
N PRO A 36 13.39 9.60 -36.34
CA PRO A 36 12.83 8.44 -35.68
C PRO A 36 12.86 7.17 -36.53
N ARG A 37 13.43 6.07 -36.00
CA ARG A 37 13.54 4.77 -36.64
C ARG A 37 12.86 3.68 -35.79
N PRO A 38 12.36 2.59 -36.42
CA PRO A 38 11.75 1.49 -35.67
C PRO A 38 12.76 0.81 -34.75
N VAL A 39 12.36 0.53 -33.51
CA VAL A 39 13.14 -0.25 -32.56
C VAL A 39 13.08 -1.72 -32.94
N VAL A 40 14.21 -2.30 -33.27
CA VAL A 40 14.33 -3.71 -33.69
C VAL A 40 14.82 -4.62 -32.55
N GLY A 41 15.26 -4.05 -31.43
CA GLY A 41 15.68 -4.84 -30.27
C GLY A 41 16.13 -3.99 -29.08
N PHE A 42 16.45 -4.70 -28.00
CA PHE A 42 16.88 -4.13 -26.74
C PHE A 42 18.21 -4.74 -26.30
N ARG A 43 19.11 -3.94 -25.72
CA ARG A 43 20.39 -4.39 -25.18
C ARG A 43 20.67 -3.74 -23.83
N VAL A 44 21.00 -4.56 -22.84
CA VAL A 44 21.44 -4.10 -21.51
C VAL A 44 22.97 -4.15 -21.47
N ARG A 45 23.59 -3.10 -20.94
CA ARG A 45 25.04 -2.99 -20.65
C ARG A 45 25.23 -2.61 -19.18
N GLY A 46 26.42 -2.85 -18.65
CA GLY A 46 26.77 -2.55 -17.25
C GLY A 46 26.48 -3.70 -16.27
N PRO A 47 26.68 -3.48 -14.98
CA PRO A 47 26.52 -4.50 -13.94
C PRO A 47 25.05 -4.67 -13.55
N SER A 48 24.20 -5.01 -14.52
CA SER A 48 22.77 -5.19 -14.32
C SER A 48 22.32 -6.62 -14.61
N LYS A 49 21.42 -7.15 -13.77
CA LYS A 49 20.76 -8.44 -13.95
C LYS A 49 19.53 -8.36 -14.88
N LEU A 50 19.19 -7.14 -15.35
CA LEU A 50 17.98 -6.91 -16.15
C LEU A 50 18.04 -7.69 -17.46
N THR A 51 16.94 -8.35 -17.82
CA THR A 51 16.83 -9.00 -19.14
C THR A 51 16.47 -7.97 -20.22
N ALA A 52 16.88 -8.21 -21.47
CA ALA A 52 16.54 -7.34 -22.60
C ALA A 52 15.02 -7.17 -22.77
N ARG A 53 14.23 -8.22 -22.50
CA ARG A 53 12.77 -8.19 -22.53
C ARG A 53 12.21 -7.22 -21.48
N THR A 54 12.74 -7.30 -20.25
CA THR A 54 12.32 -6.44 -19.15
C THR A 54 12.71 -4.98 -19.40
N LEU A 55 13.84 -4.74 -20.10
CA LEU A 55 14.25 -3.40 -20.50
C LEU A 55 13.16 -2.71 -21.35
N GLY A 56 12.66 -3.36 -22.41
CA GLY A 56 11.59 -2.78 -23.25
C GLY A 56 10.37 -2.36 -22.42
N TYR A 57 9.97 -3.23 -21.51
CA TYR A 57 8.86 -2.95 -20.59
C TYR A 57 9.10 -1.75 -19.67
N LEU A 58 10.24 -1.72 -18.98
CA LEU A 58 10.56 -0.63 -18.04
C LEU A 58 10.80 0.69 -18.78
N ALA A 59 11.38 0.63 -19.95
CA ALA A 59 11.57 1.77 -20.85
C ALA A 59 10.26 2.29 -21.47
N ARG A 60 9.16 1.52 -21.37
CA ARG A 60 7.86 1.79 -22.01
C ARG A 60 8.00 1.92 -23.52
N VAL A 61 8.77 1.03 -24.12
CA VAL A 61 9.06 0.98 -25.57
C VAL A 61 8.70 -0.40 -26.10
N GLU A 62 7.93 -0.46 -27.18
CA GLU A 62 7.57 -1.69 -27.87
C GLU A 62 8.46 -1.88 -29.12
N LEU A 63 8.66 -3.15 -29.52
CA LEU A 63 9.32 -3.45 -30.79
C LEU A 63 8.51 -2.87 -31.96
N GLY A 64 9.20 -2.22 -32.90
CA GLY A 64 8.57 -1.52 -34.02
C GLY A 64 8.18 -0.06 -33.72
N GLU A 65 8.15 0.39 -32.46
CA GLU A 65 7.95 1.79 -32.09
C GLU A 65 9.08 2.64 -32.68
N ARG A 66 8.74 3.81 -33.23
CA ARG A 66 9.74 4.71 -33.82
C ARG A 66 10.31 5.63 -32.74
N LEU A 67 11.62 5.53 -32.52
CA LEU A 67 12.36 6.37 -31.57
C LEU A 67 13.41 7.20 -32.28
N GLY A 68 13.55 8.44 -31.82
CA GLY A 68 14.64 9.38 -32.16
C GLY A 68 15.40 9.82 -30.91
N ALA A 69 16.45 10.62 -31.11
CA ALA A 69 17.24 11.16 -30.00
C ALA A 69 16.38 12.00 -29.02
N SER A 70 15.36 12.68 -29.49
CA SER A 70 14.40 13.45 -28.68
C SER A 70 13.58 12.61 -27.71
N ASP A 71 13.44 11.29 -27.92
CA ASP A 71 12.69 10.37 -27.05
C ASP A 71 13.52 9.83 -25.89
N LEU A 72 14.86 9.90 -25.97
CA LEU A 72 15.77 9.33 -24.97
C LEU A 72 15.52 9.88 -23.55
N PRO A 73 15.25 11.17 -23.31
CA PRO A 73 14.92 11.68 -21.97
C PRO A 73 13.67 11.01 -21.37
N ARG A 74 12.64 10.75 -22.19
CA ARG A 74 11.41 10.06 -21.78
C ARG A 74 11.73 8.61 -21.36
N VAL A 75 12.52 7.92 -22.18
CA VAL A 75 12.94 6.52 -21.92
C VAL A 75 13.79 6.44 -20.66
N GLN A 76 14.77 7.34 -20.52
CA GLN A 76 15.60 7.42 -19.32
C GLN A 76 14.77 7.68 -18.06
N GLN A 77 13.84 8.62 -18.13
CA GLN A 77 12.95 8.92 -17.00
C GLN A 77 12.08 7.73 -16.63
N ALA A 78 11.60 6.95 -17.59
CA ALA A 78 10.83 5.74 -17.33
C ALA A 78 11.65 4.70 -16.56
N LEU A 79 12.90 4.47 -16.94
CA LEU A 79 13.82 3.57 -16.26
C LEU A 79 14.18 4.07 -14.86
N VAL A 80 14.47 5.36 -14.68
CA VAL A 80 14.71 5.98 -13.37
C VAL A 80 13.49 5.84 -12.45
N SER A 81 12.29 6.02 -13.01
CA SER A 81 11.03 5.91 -12.26
C SER A 81 10.69 4.49 -11.81
N SER A 82 11.34 3.47 -12.39
CA SER A 82 11.22 2.07 -11.90
C SER A 82 11.79 1.88 -10.50
N GLY A 83 12.70 2.76 -10.07
CA GLY A 83 13.38 2.68 -8.78
C GLY A 83 14.44 1.58 -8.67
N LEU A 84 14.69 0.81 -9.73
CA LEU A 84 15.57 -0.37 -9.72
C LEU A 84 17.06 -0.05 -9.90
N PHE A 85 17.39 1.15 -10.40
CA PHE A 85 18.76 1.49 -10.82
C PHE A 85 19.30 2.68 -10.05
N GLU A 86 20.59 2.63 -9.73
CA GLU A 86 21.35 3.79 -9.20
C GLU A 86 21.71 4.75 -10.32
N GLN A 87 22.13 4.18 -11.46
CA GLN A 87 22.52 4.93 -12.65
C GLN A 87 21.83 4.38 -13.88
N VAL A 88 21.39 5.29 -14.76
CA VAL A 88 20.72 4.97 -16.02
C VAL A 88 21.26 5.89 -17.08
N ALA A 89 21.80 5.30 -18.16
CA ALA A 89 22.07 5.99 -19.40
C ALA A 89 21.45 5.22 -20.57
N VAL A 90 20.89 5.93 -21.54
CA VAL A 90 20.24 5.33 -22.71
C VAL A 90 20.81 5.89 -24.00
N ALA A 91 20.89 5.03 -25.00
CA ALA A 91 21.38 5.39 -26.34
C ALA A 91 20.64 4.58 -27.42
N LEU A 92 20.66 5.08 -28.66
CA LEU A 92 20.21 4.35 -29.82
C LEU A 92 21.44 3.97 -30.68
N GLU A 93 21.56 2.68 -31.00
CA GLU A 93 22.60 2.15 -31.91
C GLU A 93 21.95 1.75 -33.23
N ALA A 94 22.52 2.14 -34.33
CA ALA A 94 22.02 1.76 -35.65
C ALA A 94 22.08 0.24 -35.83
N ALA A 95 21.04 -0.35 -36.40
CA ALA A 95 20.93 -1.77 -36.66
C ALA A 95 20.22 -2.03 -38.01
N PRO A 96 20.40 -3.19 -38.63
CA PRO A 96 19.68 -3.55 -39.85
C PRO A 96 18.17 -3.46 -39.60
N GLY A 97 17.48 -2.62 -40.40
CA GLY A 97 16.04 -2.42 -40.30
C GLY A 97 15.56 -1.41 -39.25
N GLY A 98 16.50 -0.76 -38.50
CA GLY A 98 16.06 0.23 -37.48
C GLY A 98 17.17 0.63 -36.50
N VAL A 99 16.79 0.63 -35.20
CA VAL A 99 17.69 0.95 -34.08
C VAL A 99 17.55 -0.05 -32.95
N LEU A 100 18.65 -0.30 -32.22
CA LEU A 100 18.65 -0.98 -30.92
C LEU A 100 18.59 0.08 -29.82
N LEU A 101 17.67 -0.08 -28.89
CA LEU A 101 17.68 0.68 -27.65
C LEU A 101 18.68 0.04 -26.70
N ILE A 102 19.73 0.77 -26.36
CA ILE A 102 20.75 0.34 -25.40
C ILE A 102 20.52 1.09 -24.09
N ALA A 103 20.47 0.35 -22.98
CA ALA A 103 20.51 0.91 -21.65
C ALA A 103 21.76 0.43 -20.92
N THR A 104 22.57 1.39 -20.46
CA THR A 104 23.67 1.12 -19.53
C THR A 104 23.14 1.38 -18.13
N LEU A 105 23.11 0.32 -17.34
CA LEU A 105 22.40 0.27 -16.05
C LEU A 105 23.35 -0.19 -14.95
N ASP A 106 23.20 0.43 -13.78
CA ASP A 106 23.79 -0.02 -12.53
C ASP A 106 22.63 -0.32 -11.56
N ASP A 107 22.48 -1.60 -11.17
CA ASP A 107 21.36 -2.05 -10.37
C ASP A 107 21.52 -1.55 -8.92
N LYS A 108 20.45 -1.03 -8.35
CA LYS A 108 20.33 -0.89 -6.89
C LYS A 108 20.29 -2.27 -6.25
N HIS A 109 20.59 -2.30 -4.97
CA HIS A 109 20.33 -3.48 -4.17
C HIS A 109 18.85 -3.84 -4.26
N SER A 110 18.52 -5.02 -4.77
CA SER A 110 17.15 -5.38 -5.14
C SER A 110 16.31 -5.85 -3.97
N TRP A 111 16.95 -6.29 -2.88
CA TRP A 111 16.24 -6.75 -1.69
C TRP A 111 16.50 -5.89 -0.46
N ILE A 112 15.57 -5.91 0.47
CA ILE A 112 15.65 -5.22 1.74
C ILE A 112 15.04 -6.08 2.84
N ILE A 113 15.63 -6.04 4.03
CA ILE A 113 15.00 -6.52 5.26
C ILE A 113 14.76 -5.29 6.13
N ALA A 114 13.52 -5.09 6.53
CA ALA A 114 13.09 -3.95 7.34
C ALA A 114 12.41 -4.43 8.62
N PRO A 115 12.96 -4.12 9.81
CA PRO A 115 12.21 -4.28 11.04
C PRO A 115 11.09 -3.25 11.11
N THR A 116 9.97 -3.63 11.73
CA THR A 116 8.84 -2.74 11.99
C THR A 116 8.49 -2.72 13.47
N VAL A 117 8.06 -1.57 13.95
CA VAL A 117 7.53 -1.38 15.30
C VAL A 117 6.33 -0.45 15.21
N PHE A 118 5.20 -0.89 15.72
CA PHE A 118 3.99 -0.09 15.80
C PHE A 118 3.58 0.08 17.25
N VAL A 119 3.35 1.32 17.64
CA VAL A 119 2.73 1.68 18.91
C VAL A 119 1.54 2.56 18.57
N LEU A 120 0.37 1.94 18.60
CA LEU A 120 -0.90 2.56 18.26
C LEU A 120 -1.76 2.60 19.52
N PRO A 121 -2.81 3.42 19.58
CA PRO A 121 -3.74 3.42 20.69
C PRO A 121 -4.30 2.00 20.97
N GLY A 122 -4.01 1.50 22.18
CA GLY A 122 -4.44 0.16 22.61
C GLY A 122 -3.76 -1.03 21.92
N ARG A 123 -2.75 -0.84 21.05
CA ARG A 123 -2.09 -1.92 20.30
C ARG A 123 -0.59 -1.70 20.17
N ARG A 124 0.19 -2.75 20.36
CA ARG A 124 1.64 -2.73 20.15
C ARG A 124 2.06 -3.94 19.35
N SER A 125 2.99 -3.76 18.43
CA SER A 125 3.51 -4.88 17.66
C SER A 125 4.93 -4.62 17.17
N VAL A 126 5.64 -5.72 16.92
CA VAL A 126 6.96 -5.74 16.30
C VAL A 126 6.91 -6.71 15.12
N GLY A 127 7.65 -6.42 14.08
CA GLY A 127 7.65 -7.27 12.92
C GLY A 127 8.94 -7.17 12.11
N VAL A 128 8.98 -7.95 11.04
CA VAL A 128 10.05 -7.91 10.05
C VAL A 128 9.47 -8.15 8.66
N GLY A 129 9.87 -7.30 7.73
CA GLY A 129 9.57 -7.44 6.31
C GLY A 129 10.81 -7.82 5.50
N PHE A 130 10.65 -8.67 4.52
CA PHE A 130 11.61 -8.94 3.46
C PHE A 130 10.96 -8.61 2.12
N ALA A 131 11.61 -7.77 1.32
CA ALA A 131 11.16 -7.44 -0.02
C ALA A 131 12.31 -7.65 -1.03
N GLU A 132 12.01 -8.33 -2.14
CA GLU A 132 12.87 -8.42 -3.32
C GLU A 132 12.12 -7.80 -4.50
N ASN A 133 12.67 -6.74 -5.10
CA ASN A 133 12.00 -5.94 -6.12
C ASN A 133 12.41 -6.27 -7.56
N ASN A 134 13.45 -7.10 -7.75
CA ASN A 134 13.95 -7.46 -9.07
C ASN A 134 14.38 -8.93 -9.13
N PHE A 135 13.54 -9.82 -8.63
CA PHE A 135 13.84 -11.24 -8.60
C PHE A 135 14.15 -11.77 -10.01
N ARG A 136 15.35 -12.37 -10.16
CA ARG A 136 15.92 -12.85 -11.42
C ARG A 136 16.12 -11.79 -12.51
N GLY A 137 16.15 -10.49 -12.19
CA GLY A 137 16.29 -9.43 -13.18
C GLY A 137 15.06 -9.21 -14.07
N GLU A 138 13.92 -9.73 -13.70
CA GLU A 138 12.66 -9.66 -14.47
C GLU A 138 11.62 -8.73 -13.85
N ASN A 139 12.04 -7.84 -12.94
CA ASN A 139 11.16 -6.95 -12.17
C ASN A 139 10.05 -7.72 -11.40
N ARG A 140 10.24 -9.01 -11.13
CA ARG A 140 9.36 -9.80 -10.29
C ARG A 140 9.58 -9.41 -8.84
N LYS A 141 8.52 -9.43 -8.06
CA LYS A 141 8.55 -8.97 -6.67
C LYS A 141 8.16 -10.09 -5.72
N ILE A 142 8.88 -10.18 -4.63
CA ILE A 142 8.57 -11.04 -3.49
C ILE A 142 8.48 -10.13 -2.28
N LEU A 143 7.41 -10.29 -1.50
CA LEU A 143 7.27 -9.64 -0.21
C LEU A 143 6.89 -10.73 0.80
N LEU A 144 7.63 -10.78 1.91
CA LEU A 144 7.28 -11.57 3.09
C LEU A 144 7.25 -10.61 4.27
N TYR A 145 6.21 -10.72 5.07
CA TYR A 145 6.04 -9.88 6.25
C TYR A 145 5.50 -10.72 7.41
N GLY A 146 6.11 -10.57 8.56
CA GLY A 146 5.64 -11.18 9.80
C GLY A 146 5.61 -10.16 10.92
N GLN A 147 4.52 -10.14 11.69
CA GLN A 147 4.28 -9.24 12.81
C GLN A 147 3.71 -10.01 13.98
N LEU A 148 4.22 -9.73 15.16
CA LEU A 148 3.71 -10.22 16.44
C LEU A 148 3.31 -9.03 17.31
N GLY A 149 2.11 -9.05 17.84
CA GLY A 149 1.58 -8.01 18.69
C GLY A 149 0.70 -8.53 19.79
N ASP A 150 0.37 -7.65 20.72
CA ASP A 150 -0.51 -7.95 21.85
C ASP A 150 -1.96 -8.23 21.39
N ARG A 151 -2.44 -7.50 20.40
CA ARG A 151 -3.80 -7.63 19.89
C ARG A 151 -3.90 -8.15 18.46
N GLU A 152 -2.82 -8.10 17.69
CA GLU A 152 -2.79 -8.56 16.32
C GLU A 152 -1.45 -9.20 15.98
N SER A 153 -1.49 -10.38 15.39
CA SER A 153 -0.34 -11.04 14.78
C SER A 153 -0.67 -11.38 13.34
N LEU A 154 0.27 -11.12 12.44
CA LEU A 154 0.07 -11.23 11.01
C LEU A 154 1.26 -11.91 10.35
N PHE A 155 0.99 -12.80 9.41
CA PHE A 155 1.92 -13.24 8.38
C PHE A 155 1.33 -12.95 7.02
N PHE A 156 2.12 -12.38 6.12
CA PHE A 156 1.74 -12.14 4.73
C PHE A 156 2.90 -12.49 3.80
N GLY A 157 2.61 -13.22 2.73
CA GLY A 157 3.55 -13.54 1.68
C GLY A 157 2.93 -13.29 0.31
N THR A 158 3.67 -12.63 -0.59
CA THR A 158 3.21 -12.41 -1.96
C THR A 158 4.32 -12.55 -2.97
N TYR A 159 3.97 -13.07 -4.12
CA TYR A 159 4.78 -13.09 -5.34
C TYR A 159 4.01 -12.40 -6.45
N LEU A 160 4.65 -11.44 -7.13
CA LEU A 160 4.08 -10.67 -8.24
C LEU A 160 4.99 -10.77 -9.47
N ASP A 161 4.43 -11.22 -10.59
CA ASP A 161 5.01 -11.05 -11.92
C ASP A 161 4.23 -9.98 -12.67
N PRO A 162 4.75 -8.75 -12.78
CA PRO A 162 4.02 -7.62 -13.37
C PRO A 162 3.88 -7.72 -14.89
N ARG A 163 4.64 -8.62 -15.53
CA ARG A 163 4.67 -8.77 -17.00
C ARG A 163 4.96 -10.23 -17.39
N PHE A 164 3.97 -11.07 -17.15
CA PHE A 164 4.12 -12.49 -17.46
C PHE A 164 4.59 -12.72 -18.90
N ARG A 165 5.78 -13.32 -19.03
CA ARG A 165 6.48 -13.55 -20.31
C ARG A 165 6.64 -12.29 -21.17
N GLY A 166 6.70 -11.08 -20.55
CA GLY A 166 6.84 -9.80 -21.26
C GLY A 166 5.56 -9.25 -21.89
N SER A 167 4.41 -9.89 -21.63
CA SER A 167 3.10 -9.43 -22.10
C SER A 167 2.53 -8.31 -21.21
N LYS A 168 1.35 -7.82 -21.53
CA LYS A 168 0.57 -6.90 -20.67
C LYS A 168 -0.17 -7.62 -19.53
N LEU A 169 -0.03 -8.94 -19.43
CA LEU A 169 -0.58 -9.76 -18.38
C LEU A 169 0.31 -9.72 -17.15
N SER A 170 -0.27 -9.46 -15.99
CA SER A 170 0.36 -9.63 -14.68
C SER A 170 -0.33 -10.76 -13.92
N TRP A 171 0.40 -11.38 -12.98
CA TRP A 171 -0.23 -12.28 -12.03
C TRP A 171 0.42 -12.16 -10.65
N ARG A 172 -0.35 -12.46 -9.62
CA ARG A 172 0.08 -12.44 -8.23
C ARG A 172 -0.51 -13.63 -7.50
N ALA A 173 0.30 -14.26 -6.66
CA ALA A 173 -0.14 -15.18 -5.65
C ALA A 173 0.15 -14.58 -4.27
N ASP A 174 -0.77 -14.69 -3.35
CA ASP A 174 -0.60 -14.24 -1.97
C ASP A 174 -1.15 -15.28 -1.00
N VAL A 175 -0.51 -15.35 0.17
CA VAL A 175 -0.93 -16.13 1.32
C VAL A 175 -0.88 -15.23 2.54
N TYR A 176 -1.82 -15.42 3.47
CA TYR A 176 -1.85 -14.65 4.70
C TYR A 176 -2.48 -15.48 5.83
N ALA A 177 -1.99 -15.19 7.01
CA ALA A 177 -2.55 -15.68 8.25
C ALA A 177 -2.55 -14.53 9.25
N TYR A 178 -3.67 -14.26 9.88
CA TYR A 178 -3.70 -13.33 10.99
C TYR A 178 -4.56 -13.83 12.14
N ARG A 179 -4.16 -13.42 13.34
CA ARG A 179 -4.94 -13.54 14.56
C ARG A 179 -5.14 -12.15 15.12
N ARG A 180 -6.38 -11.78 15.39
CA ARG A 180 -6.75 -10.44 15.84
C ARG A 180 -7.76 -10.50 16.95
N ILE A 181 -7.54 -9.71 18.00
CA ILE A 181 -8.56 -9.43 19.00
C ILE A 181 -9.38 -8.25 18.50
N ASN A 182 -10.67 -8.48 18.28
CA ASN A 182 -11.62 -7.47 17.87
C ASN A 182 -12.41 -7.01 19.08
N ASP A 183 -12.38 -5.69 19.32
CA ASP A 183 -13.21 -5.04 20.32
C ASP A 183 -14.44 -4.44 19.65
N GLU A 184 -15.59 -4.67 20.25
CA GLU A 184 -16.83 -4.03 19.88
C GLU A 184 -17.22 -3.07 21.01
N TYR A 185 -17.24 -1.81 20.67
CA TYR A 185 -17.50 -0.74 21.64
C TYR A 185 -18.99 -0.54 21.88
N ALA A 186 -19.35 -0.14 23.07
CA ALA A 186 -20.75 0.09 23.46
C ALA A 186 -21.43 1.19 22.65
N ASN A 187 -20.70 2.21 22.21
CA ASN A 187 -21.15 3.29 21.32
C ASN A 187 -22.57 3.80 21.59
N LEU A 188 -22.84 4.19 22.82
CA LEU A 188 -24.16 4.73 23.17
C LEU A 188 -24.55 5.87 22.22
N PRO A 189 -25.75 5.84 21.62
CA PRO A 189 -26.23 6.93 20.79
C PRO A 189 -26.16 8.25 21.56
N GLY A 190 -25.41 9.21 21.02
CA GLY A 190 -25.27 10.54 21.60
C GLY A 190 -24.09 10.74 22.56
N ASP A 191 -23.35 9.70 22.96
CA ASP A 191 -22.13 9.86 23.74
C ASP A 191 -20.87 9.43 22.95
N PRO A 192 -20.20 10.35 22.26
CA PRO A 192 -19.00 10.05 21.50
C PRO A 192 -17.77 9.77 22.38
N THR A 193 -17.87 9.98 23.69
CA THR A 193 -16.78 9.77 24.67
C THR A 193 -16.85 8.40 25.35
N ASP A 194 -17.91 7.61 25.10
CA ASP A 194 -18.08 6.28 25.71
C ASP A 194 -17.13 5.26 25.05
N ASP A 195 -16.03 4.97 25.71
CA ASP A 195 -15.00 4.03 25.25
C ASP A 195 -15.15 2.61 25.79
N ARG A 196 -16.27 2.29 26.46
CA ARG A 196 -16.51 0.96 27.02
C ARG A 196 -16.55 -0.08 25.91
N ILE A 197 -15.86 -1.16 26.13
CA ILE A 197 -15.88 -2.35 25.27
C ILE A 197 -17.08 -3.20 25.69
N ALA A 198 -18.01 -3.44 24.78
CA ALA A 198 -19.17 -4.30 25.06
C ALA A 198 -18.81 -5.78 24.93
N ARG A 199 -17.93 -6.10 23.96
CA ARG A 199 -17.46 -7.45 23.74
C ARG A 199 -16.08 -7.44 23.09
N SER A 200 -15.20 -8.38 23.50
CA SER A 200 -13.96 -8.73 22.80
C SER A 200 -14.05 -10.15 22.27
N SER A 201 -13.52 -10.39 21.09
CA SER A 201 -13.42 -11.74 20.51
C SER A 201 -12.14 -11.90 19.70
N THR A 202 -11.61 -13.12 19.63
CA THR A 202 -10.43 -13.44 18.82
C THR A 202 -10.85 -14.02 17.48
N ALA A 203 -10.54 -13.32 16.40
CA ALA A 203 -10.64 -13.82 15.03
C ALA A 203 -9.32 -14.39 14.56
N THR A 204 -9.35 -15.53 13.86
CA THR A 204 -8.22 -16.08 13.12
C THR A 204 -8.63 -16.29 11.68
N TYR A 205 -7.78 -15.85 10.76
CA TYR A 205 -7.99 -15.97 9.34
C TYR A 205 -6.76 -16.60 8.69
N LEU A 206 -6.96 -17.66 7.93
CA LEU A 206 -5.92 -18.32 7.15
C LEU A 206 -6.38 -18.42 5.70
N GLY A 207 -5.68 -17.76 4.80
CA GLY A 207 -6.13 -17.73 3.43
C GLY A 207 -5.06 -17.33 2.42
N GLY A 208 -5.51 -17.17 1.18
CA GLY A 208 -4.68 -16.74 0.09
C GLY A 208 -5.50 -16.35 -1.13
N GLY A 209 -4.81 -15.94 -2.17
CA GLY A 209 -5.45 -15.53 -3.40
C GLY A 209 -4.57 -15.64 -4.63
N LEU A 210 -5.21 -15.72 -5.77
CA LEU A 210 -4.59 -15.66 -7.09
C LEU A 210 -5.20 -14.50 -7.86
N LEU A 211 -4.36 -13.65 -8.42
CA LEU A 211 -4.76 -12.49 -9.20
C LEU A 211 -4.19 -12.58 -10.60
N ALA A 212 -5.02 -12.29 -11.59
CA ALA A 212 -4.63 -12.05 -12.97
C ALA A 212 -5.03 -10.64 -13.38
N GLY A 213 -4.07 -9.87 -13.92
CA GLY A 213 -4.29 -8.48 -14.29
C GLY A 213 -3.87 -8.20 -15.72
N TRP A 214 -4.48 -7.17 -16.30
CA TRP A 214 -4.18 -6.68 -17.64
C TRP A 214 -3.91 -5.18 -17.61
N GLN A 215 -2.81 -4.75 -18.20
CA GLN A 215 -2.44 -3.34 -18.34
C GLN A 215 -2.81 -2.83 -19.73
N PHE A 216 -3.87 -2.01 -19.80
CA PHE A 216 -4.29 -1.38 -21.05
C PHE A 216 -3.30 -0.29 -21.47
N LEU A 217 -3.06 0.63 -20.54
CA LEU A 217 -2.14 1.76 -20.67
C LEU A 217 -1.22 1.78 -19.45
N TYR A 218 -0.10 2.47 -19.51
CA TYR A 218 0.83 2.53 -18.37
C TYR A 218 0.20 3.11 -17.08
N TRP A 219 -0.92 3.81 -17.21
CA TRP A 219 -1.68 4.42 -16.12
C TRP A 219 -3.06 3.79 -15.89
N LEU A 220 -3.47 2.80 -16.69
CA LEU A 220 -4.78 2.14 -16.60
C LEU A 220 -4.62 0.62 -16.63
N SER A 221 -5.09 -0.03 -15.57
CA SER A 221 -5.08 -1.48 -15.45
C SER A 221 -6.39 -2.01 -14.88
N THR A 222 -6.65 -3.29 -15.14
CA THR A 222 -7.70 -4.05 -14.47
C THR A 222 -7.14 -5.37 -13.99
N ASP A 223 -7.71 -5.92 -12.95
CA ASP A 223 -7.39 -7.26 -12.47
C ASP A 223 -8.61 -7.96 -11.87
N VAL A 224 -8.52 -9.29 -11.85
CA VAL A 224 -9.47 -10.19 -11.17
C VAL A 224 -8.68 -11.01 -10.17
N ARG A 225 -9.16 -11.12 -8.95
CA ARG A 225 -8.60 -11.93 -7.88
C ARG A 225 -9.61 -12.93 -7.38
N LEU A 226 -9.20 -14.18 -7.29
CA LEU A 226 -9.88 -15.22 -6.51
C LEU A 226 -9.25 -15.24 -5.11
N ARG A 227 -10.06 -15.23 -4.09
CA ARG A 227 -9.67 -15.30 -2.69
C ARG A 227 -10.37 -16.46 -2.02
N ALA A 228 -9.66 -17.19 -1.17
CA ALA A 228 -10.23 -18.20 -0.30
C ALA A 228 -9.55 -18.17 1.06
N GLY A 229 -10.32 -18.27 2.12
CA GLY A 229 -9.82 -18.29 3.48
C GLY A 229 -10.77 -18.98 4.45
N TRP A 230 -10.21 -19.52 5.51
CA TRP A 230 -10.95 -20.08 6.63
C TRP A 230 -10.94 -19.08 7.78
N VAL A 231 -12.12 -18.74 8.27
CA VAL A 231 -12.33 -17.76 9.35
C VAL A 231 -12.84 -18.48 10.59
N THR A 232 -12.25 -18.18 11.76
CA THR A 232 -12.73 -18.71 13.04
C THR A 232 -12.82 -17.60 14.07
N PHE A 233 -13.77 -17.75 15.00
CA PHE A 233 -13.93 -16.88 16.15
C PHE A 233 -13.87 -17.68 17.45
N ARG A 234 -13.16 -17.13 18.45
CA ARG A 234 -12.98 -17.76 19.76
C ARG A 234 -12.97 -16.69 20.85
N ASP A 235 -13.06 -17.16 22.09
CA ASP A 235 -12.82 -16.36 23.29
C ASP A 235 -13.66 -15.08 23.38
N ALA A 236 -14.96 -15.15 22.99
CA ALA A 236 -15.83 -14.00 23.11
C ALA A 236 -16.22 -13.78 24.58
N GLN A 237 -15.98 -12.56 25.07
CA GLN A 237 -16.24 -12.16 26.46
C GLN A 237 -16.66 -10.70 26.56
N THR A 238 -17.42 -10.38 27.59
CA THR A 238 -17.72 -9.00 27.97
C THR A 238 -16.53 -8.38 28.70
N ASP A 239 -16.53 -7.04 28.80
CA ASP A 239 -15.50 -6.28 29.53
C ASP A 239 -15.90 -6.04 31.02
N ASP A 240 -16.76 -6.89 31.54
CA ASP A 240 -17.14 -6.84 32.96
C ASP A 240 -15.95 -7.29 33.85
N ASP A 241 -15.99 -6.92 35.10
CA ASP A 241 -15.03 -7.41 36.09
C ASP A 241 -15.75 -8.28 37.16
N PRO A 242 -15.59 -9.63 37.13
CA PRO A 242 -14.80 -10.42 36.17
C PRO A 242 -15.46 -10.56 34.79
N PRO A 243 -14.68 -10.78 33.71
CA PRO A 243 -15.22 -10.99 32.37
C PRO A 243 -16.17 -12.18 32.30
N SER A 244 -17.26 -12.03 31.57
CA SER A 244 -18.27 -13.06 31.37
C SER A 244 -18.27 -13.58 29.93
N PRO A 245 -18.54 -14.88 29.69
CA PRO A 245 -18.66 -15.39 28.34
C PRO A 245 -19.74 -14.66 27.54
N ALA A 246 -19.44 -14.29 26.30
CA ALA A 246 -20.36 -13.66 25.38
C ALA A 246 -20.60 -14.53 24.13
N PRO A 247 -21.71 -14.36 23.41
CA PRO A 247 -21.92 -15.01 22.12
C PRO A 247 -20.83 -14.64 21.12
N LEU A 248 -20.41 -15.60 20.28
CA LEU A 248 -19.49 -15.33 19.18
C LEU A 248 -20.14 -14.39 18.17
N PRO A 249 -19.39 -13.43 17.58
CA PRO A 249 -19.95 -12.48 16.63
C PRO A 249 -20.42 -13.14 15.33
N GLN A 250 -19.87 -14.32 15.03
CA GLN A 250 -20.07 -15.01 13.77
C GLN A 250 -19.70 -16.49 13.93
N THR A 251 -20.28 -17.37 13.11
CA THR A 251 -19.87 -18.77 12.96
C THR A 251 -18.59 -18.90 12.17
N ASP A 252 -17.83 -19.98 12.43
CA ASP A 252 -16.68 -20.35 11.61
C ASP A 252 -17.12 -20.73 10.19
N GLY A 253 -16.30 -20.44 9.19
CA GLY A 253 -16.64 -20.80 7.81
C GLY A 253 -15.58 -20.43 6.78
N TRP A 254 -15.85 -20.89 5.55
CA TRP A 254 -15.10 -20.50 4.36
C TRP A 254 -15.55 -19.13 3.83
N ASP A 255 -14.59 -18.26 3.59
CA ASP A 255 -14.77 -17.00 2.89
C ASP A 255 -14.10 -17.12 1.52
N VAL A 256 -14.94 -17.32 0.48
CA VAL A 256 -14.49 -17.54 -0.88
C VAL A 256 -15.14 -16.51 -1.80
N SER A 257 -14.32 -15.64 -2.39
CA SER A 257 -14.81 -14.52 -3.16
C SER A 257 -14.04 -14.29 -4.47
N VAL A 258 -14.68 -13.61 -5.39
CA VAL A 258 -14.08 -13.03 -6.58
C VAL A 258 -14.11 -11.51 -6.48
N GLN A 259 -12.98 -10.90 -6.72
CA GLN A 259 -12.79 -9.46 -6.68
C GLN A 259 -12.37 -8.97 -8.06
N TRP A 260 -13.07 -7.99 -8.60
CA TRP A 260 -12.67 -7.25 -9.78
C TRP A 260 -12.20 -5.86 -9.39
N ARG A 261 -11.10 -5.42 -10.00
CA ARG A 261 -10.51 -4.11 -9.72
C ARG A 261 -10.14 -3.39 -11.01
N ALA A 262 -10.43 -2.10 -11.06
CA ALA A 262 -9.95 -1.16 -12.07
C ALA A 262 -9.14 -0.06 -11.39
N THR A 263 -7.94 0.23 -11.92
CA THR A 263 -7.03 1.21 -11.34
C THR A 263 -6.55 2.19 -12.40
N LEU A 264 -6.70 3.47 -12.11
CA LEU A 264 -6.09 4.59 -12.81
C LEU A 264 -5.03 5.20 -11.89
N ASP A 265 -3.75 5.13 -12.28
CA ASP A 265 -2.64 5.69 -11.51
C ASP A 265 -1.78 6.57 -12.41
N ARG A 266 -1.91 7.89 -12.22
CA ARG A 266 -1.09 8.92 -12.88
C ARG A 266 -0.20 9.67 -11.90
N ARG A 267 0.06 9.07 -10.74
CA ARG A 267 0.95 9.68 -9.76
C ARG A 267 2.39 9.68 -10.23
N HIS A 268 3.09 10.72 -9.84
CA HIS A 268 4.52 10.89 -10.03
C HIS A 268 5.20 10.99 -8.67
N HIS A 269 6.37 10.41 -8.55
CA HIS A 269 7.15 10.41 -7.33
C HIS A 269 8.52 11.05 -7.56
N ARG A 270 8.91 11.97 -6.70
CA ARG A 270 10.25 12.55 -6.73
C ARG A 270 10.69 12.98 -5.33
N ARG A 271 11.76 12.39 -4.82
CA ARG A 271 12.37 12.75 -3.52
C ARG A 271 11.36 12.81 -2.37
N GLY A 272 10.54 11.77 -2.21
CA GLY A 272 9.54 11.68 -1.15
C GLY A 272 8.31 12.58 -1.31
N VAL A 273 8.13 13.20 -2.49
CA VAL A 273 6.91 13.95 -2.83
C VAL A 273 6.16 13.20 -3.92
N THR A 274 4.90 12.97 -3.68
CA THR A 274 3.97 12.36 -4.65
C THR A 274 3.00 13.41 -5.16
N TRP A 275 2.68 13.42 -6.46
CA TRP A 275 1.65 14.28 -7.03
C TRP A 275 0.96 13.60 -8.21
N GLY A 276 -0.28 13.99 -8.48
CA GLY A 276 -1.12 13.44 -9.53
C GLY A 276 -2.30 12.63 -9.00
N PRO A 277 -3.25 12.26 -9.88
CA PRO A 277 -4.45 11.53 -9.51
C PRO A 277 -4.22 10.01 -9.43
N TYR A 278 -4.96 9.40 -8.50
CA TYR A 278 -5.15 7.96 -8.39
C TYR A 278 -6.63 7.69 -8.18
N LEU A 279 -7.18 6.74 -8.92
CA LEU A 279 -8.55 6.26 -8.75
C LEU A 279 -8.56 4.74 -8.83
N GLN A 280 -9.25 4.10 -7.89
CA GLN A 280 -9.41 2.65 -7.87
C GLN A 280 -10.86 2.31 -7.53
N LEU A 281 -11.47 1.47 -8.35
CA LEU A 281 -12.75 0.82 -8.07
C LEU A 281 -12.50 -0.66 -7.83
N VAL A 282 -13.08 -1.20 -6.76
CA VAL A 282 -13.04 -2.62 -6.43
C VAL A 282 -14.46 -3.08 -6.20
N LEU A 283 -14.85 -4.15 -6.86
CA LEU A 283 -16.12 -4.86 -6.64
C LEU A 283 -15.78 -6.28 -6.21
N GLU A 284 -16.43 -6.75 -5.17
CA GLU A 284 -16.22 -8.11 -4.66
C GLU A 284 -17.56 -8.77 -4.39
N THR A 285 -17.64 -10.05 -4.71
CA THR A 285 -18.79 -10.90 -4.38
C THR A 285 -18.31 -12.29 -4.01
N THR A 286 -18.97 -12.91 -3.09
CA THR A 286 -18.74 -14.30 -2.73
C THR A 286 -19.16 -15.25 -3.85
N ILE A 287 -18.66 -16.48 -3.81
CA ILE A 287 -18.97 -17.52 -4.81
C ILE A 287 -19.99 -18.49 -4.20
N PRO A 288 -21.25 -18.46 -4.66
CA PRO A 288 -22.30 -19.32 -4.12
C PRO A 288 -21.91 -20.79 -4.12
N GLY A 289 -22.14 -21.46 -2.98
CA GLY A 289 -21.83 -22.89 -2.78
C GLY A 289 -20.38 -23.19 -2.43
N LEU A 290 -19.47 -22.21 -2.44
CA LEU A 290 -18.10 -22.31 -1.97
C LEU A 290 -17.85 -21.43 -0.73
N ASP A 291 -18.71 -20.47 -0.50
CA ASP A 291 -18.67 -19.50 0.58
C ASP A 291 -19.77 -19.77 1.60
N ASP A 292 -19.49 -19.49 2.88
CA ASP A 292 -20.44 -19.69 3.98
C ASP A 292 -21.17 -18.38 4.38
N TYR A 293 -20.83 -17.22 3.78
CA TYR A 293 -21.27 -15.91 4.29
C TYR A 293 -22.15 -15.09 3.36
N ASP A 294 -22.11 -15.28 2.05
CA ASP A 294 -22.95 -14.64 1.01
C ASP A 294 -23.02 -13.10 1.12
N TYR A 295 -21.94 -12.42 0.76
CA TYR A 295 -21.87 -10.97 0.79
C TYR A 295 -21.35 -10.35 -0.50
N GLN A 296 -21.55 -9.02 -0.64
CA GLN A 296 -21.04 -8.22 -1.75
C GLN A 296 -20.46 -6.92 -1.20
N THR A 297 -19.37 -6.44 -1.83
CA THR A 297 -18.79 -5.13 -1.47
C THR A 297 -18.42 -4.31 -2.71
N ALA A 298 -18.47 -3.00 -2.54
CA ALA A 298 -17.91 -2.04 -3.49
C ALA A 298 -17.03 -1.04 -2.74
N LEU A 299 -15.85 -0.77 -3.30
CA LEU A 299 -14.88 0.17 -2.75
C LEU A 299 -14.43 1.13 -3.84
N LEU A 300 -14.52 2.42 -3.58
CA LEU A 300 -13.94 3.49 -4.38
C LEU A 300 -12.86 4.20 -3.57
N ARG A 301 -11.64 4.28 -4.12
CA ARG A 301 -10.55 5.09 -3.58
C ARG A 301 -10.17 6.15 -4.59
N ALA A 302 -10.13 7.40 -4.17
CA ALA A 302 -9.69 8.52 -4.97
C ALA A 302 -8.66 9.35 -4.21
N TYR A 303 -7.46 9.48 -4.76
CA TYR A 303 -6.38 10.28 -4.20
C TYR A 303 -6.00 11.35 -5.20
N GLN A 304 -5.81 12.57 -4.72
CA GLN A 304 -5.29 13.67 -5.51
C GLN A 304 -4.22 14.38 -4.71
N SER A 305 -3.03 14.43 -5.25
CA SER A 305 -1.92 15.13 -4.61
C SER A 305 -1.39 16.23 -5.51
N TRP A 306 -1.00 17.37 -4.93
CA TRP A 306 -0.37 18.50 -5.59
C TRP A 306 0.98 18.80 -4.97
N ARG A 307 1.93 19.08 -5.81
CA ARG A 307 3.21 19.61 -5.39
C ARG A 307 3.14 21.14 -5.42
N LEU A 308 3.32 21.76 -4.27
CA LEU A 308 3.25 23.20 -4.08
C LEU A 308 4.63 23.74 -3.68
N PHE A 309 4.92 24.99 -4.03
CA PHE A 309 6.13 25.71 -3.62
C PHE A 309 7.43 24.87 -3.72
N GLY A 310 7.53 24.06 -4.76
CA GLY A 310 8.69 23.23 -5.05
C GLY A 310 8.76 21.89 -4.29
N ALA A 311 8.54 21.86 -2.98
CA ALA A 311 8.69 20.65 -2.15
C ALA A 311 7.58 20.41 -1.13
N HIS A 312 6.61 21.32 -1.02
CA HIS A 312 5.40 21.11 -0.23
C HIS A 312 4.45 20.17 -0.96
N GLN A 313 3.63 19.45 -0.23
CA GLN A 313 2.61 18.56 -0.79
C GLN A 313 1.29 18.79 -0.08
N LEU A 314 0.24 18.97 -0.85
CA LEU A 314 -1.14 18.84 -0.38
C LEU A 314 -1.69 17.54 -0.95
N GLU A 315 -2.26 16.72 -0.10
CA GLU A 315 -2.88 15.45 -0.48
C GLU A 315 -4.31 15.38 0.03
N LEU A 316 -5.22 14.95 -0.84
CA LEU A 316 -6.60 14.61 -0.52
C LEU A 316 -6.80 13.14 -0.82
N ARG A 317 -7.35 12.40 0.15
CA ARG A 317 -7.75 10.99 0.01
C ARG A 317 -9.22 10.86 0.32
N THR A 318 -9.95 10.19 -0.54
CA THR A 318 -11.35 9.84 -0.33
C THR A 318 -11.50 8.34 -0.50
N ILE A 319 -12.16 7.71 0.46
CA ILE A 319 -12.49 6.28 0.43
C ILE A 319 -13.99 6.15 0.66
N PHE A 320 -14.67 5.46 -0.22
CA PHE A 320 -16.08 5.10 -0.06
C PHE A 320 -16.20 3.58 -0.17
N ASN A 321 -16.76 2.97 0.85
CA ASN A 321 -17.07 1.55 0.88
C ASN A 321 -18.55 1.35 1.16
N VAL A 322 -19.13 0.36 0.50
CA VAL A 322 -20.46 -0.15 0.80
C VAL A 322 -20.45 -1.67 0.68
N GLY A 323 -21.15 -2.33 1.58
CA GLY A 323 -21.29 -3.77 1.56
C GLY A 323 -22.72 -4.19 1.86
N HIS A 324 -23.12 -5.29 1.26
CA HIS A 324 -24.42 -5.90 1.46
C HIS A 324 -24.24 -7.27 2.12
N HIS A 325 -25.01 -7.57 3.16
CA HIS A 325 -24.93 -8.81 3.96
C HIS A 325 -23.53 -9.10 4.55
N LEU A 326 -22.77 -8.06 4.95
CA LEU A 326 -21.43 -8.24 5.45
C LEU A 326 -21.41 -9.15 6.70
N PRO A 327 -20.61 -10.22 6.69
CA PRO A 327 -20.29 -10.93 7.92
C PRO A 327 -19.40 -10.06 8.81
N PHE A 328 -19.30 -10.39 10.11
CA PHE A 328 -18.59 -9.57 11.08
C PHE A 328 -17.15 -9.24 10.68
N HIS A 329 -16.42 -10.20 10.10
CA HIS A 329 -15.03 -10.01 9.71
C HIS A 329 -14.83 -9.08 8.49
N GLU A 330 -15.87 -8.87 7.69
CA GLU A 330 -15.88 -7.95 6.54
C GLU A 330 -16.62 -6.63 6.85
N GLU A 331 -17.18 -6.46 8.06
CA GLU A 331 -17.75 -5.18 8.47
C GLU A 331 -16.73 -4.06 8.33
N LEU A 332 -17.17 -2.93 7.81
CA LEU A 332 -16.34 -1.76 7.58
C LEU A 332 -16.11 -1.03 8.90
N SER A 333 -14.87 -0.93 9.30
CA SER A 333 -14.50 -0.20 10.53
C SER A 333 -14.08 1.23 10.23
N LEU A 334 -14.21 2.11 11.22
CA LEU A 334 -13.77 3.50 11.20
C LEU A 334 -13.02 3.81 12.49
N GLY A 335 -11.83 4.39 12.34
CA GLY A 335 -10.89 4.72 13.42
C GLY A 335 -9.52 4.10 13.20
N GLY A 336 -8.49 4.77 13.71
CA GLY A 336 -7.09 4.35 13.56
C GLY A 336 -6.33 5.09 12.49
N VAL A 337 -5.06 4.76 12.34
CA VAL A 337 -4.07 5.50 11.51
C VAL A 337 -4.43 5.60 10.03
N VAL A 338 -5.17 4.63 9.50
CA VAL A 338 -5.54 4.59 8.07
C VAL A 338 -6.82 5.38 7.75
N ASP A 339 -7.66 5.63 8.76
CA ASP A 339 -8.97 6.27 8.60
C ASP A 339 -9.06 7.59 9.38
N LEU A 340 -9.36 7.51 10.68
CA LEU A 340 -9.48 8.65 11.59
C LEU A 340 -8.45 8.51 12.72
N ARG A 341 -7.40 9.31 12.65
CA ARG A 341 -6.27 9.26 13.59
C ARG A 341 -6.60 9.75 15.01
N GLY A 342 -7.69 10.48 15.20
CA GLY A 342 -8.16 10.92 16.50
C GLY A 342 -9.06 9.91 17.24
N TYR A 343 -9.14 8.67 16.78
CA TYR A 343 -9.98 7.62 17.35
C TYR A 343 -9.26 6.28 17.42
N ALA A 344 -9.58 5.49 18.41
CA ALA A 344 -9.05 4.13 18.55
C ALA A 344 -9.29 3.28 17.30
N VAL A 345 -8.43 2.30 17.07
CA VAL A 345 -8.53 1.41 15.89
C VAL A 345 -9.83 0.62 15.95
N ASP A 346 -10.58 0.59 14.83
CA ASP A 346 -11.87 -0.11 14.68
C ASP A 346 -12.95 0.37 15.67
N ARG A 347 -12.89 1.64 16.08
CA ARG A 347 -13.79 2.22 17.07
C ARG A 347 -15.25 2.12 16.68
N TYR A 348 -15.57 2.29 15.42
CA TYR A 348 -16.93 2.24 14.88
C TYR A 348 -17.00 1.22 13.76
N ARG A 349 -18.17 0.59 13.58
CA ARG A 349 -18.41 -0.41 12.54
C ARG A 349 -19.68 -0.11 11.77
N GLY A 350 -19.74 -0.60 10.52
CA GLY A 350 -20.88 -0.43 9.63
C GLY A 350 -20.77 -1.29 8.38
N ASP A 351 -21.74 -1.16 7.52
CA ASP A 351 -21.75 -1.72 6.15
C ASP A 351 -21.53 -0.63 5.09
N THR A 352 -21.59 0.63 5.49
CA THR A 352 -21.35 1.79 4.63
C THR A 352 -20.35 2.70 5.33
N ARG A 353 -19.27 3.04 4.65
CA ARG A 353 -18.18 3.87 5.18
C ARG A 353 -17.75 4.90 4.15
N PHE A 354 -17.57 6.14 4.63
CA PHE A 354 -16.91 7.20 3.88
C PHE A 354 -15.80 7.79 4.72
N VAL A 355 -14.61 7.95 4.12
CA VAL A 355 -13.44 8.58 4.76
C VAL A 355 -12.92 9.65 3.83
N TYR A 356 -12.66 10.83 4.37
CA TYR A 356 -12.00 11.93 3.70
C TYR A 356 -10.81 12.39 4.54
N ARG A 357 -9.63 12.45 3.93
CA ARG A 357 -8.40 12.87 4.59
C ARG A 357 -7.72 13.98 3.81
N THR A 358 -7.30 15.01 4.51
CA THR A 358 -6.50 16.11 3.97
C THR A 358 -5.19 16.17 4.73
N GLU A 359 -4.08 16.13 4.02
CA GLU A 359 -2.75 16.23 4.61
C GLU A 359 -1.92 17.27 3.87
N TYR A 360 -1.37 18.22 4.62
CA TYR A 360 -0.41 19.19 4.12
C TYR A 360 0.96 18.90 4.72
N SER A 361 1.93 18.62 3.84
CA SER A 361 3.28 18.18 4.22
C SER A 361 4.32 19.21 3.77
N VAL A 362 5.19 19.60 4.69
CA VAL A 362 6.27 20.58 4.45
C VAL A 362 7.64 19.97 4.77
N PRO A 363 8.67 20.19 3.95
CA PRO A 363 10.04 19.81 4.29
C PRO A 363 10.56 20.72 5.38
N ILE A 364 11.06 20.14 6.48
CA ILE A 364 11.65 20.90 7.60
C ILE A 364 13.16 20.76 7.67
N GLY A 365 13.75 19.83 6.94
CA GLY A 365 15.20 19.68 6.89
C GLY A 365 15.65 18.38 6.26
N SER A 366 16.96 18.24 6.08
CA SER A 366 17.59 17.00 5.66
C SER A 366 18.95 16.85 6.36
N TRP A 367 19.33 15.61 6.67
CA TRP A 367 20.62 15.30 7.23
C TRP A 367 21.15 13.99 6.66
N ARG A 368 22.27 14.06 5.94
CA ARG A 368 22.82 12.92 5.16
C ARG A 368 21.76 12.36 4.20
N SER A 369 21.40 11.09 4.37
CA SER A 369 20.37 10.40 3.57
C SER A 369 18.95 10.54 4.12
N PHE A 370 18.76 11.28 5.23
CA PHE A 370 17.45 11.46 5.85
C PHE A 370 16.82 12.76 5.42
N ALA A 371 15.53 12.72 5.10
CA ALA A 371 14.69 13.89 4.86
C ALA A 371 13.55 13.93 5.88
N PHE A 372 13.34 15.09 6.48
CA PHE A 372 12.35 15.31 7.54
C PHE A 372 11.22 16.16 6.98
N ARG A 373 9.99 15.73 7.24
CA ARG A 373 8.79 16.47 6.84
C ARG A 373 7.85 16.61 8.03
N ALA A 374 7.34 17.80 8.27
CA ALA A 374 6.21 18.01 9.15
C ALA A 374 4.92 17.89 8.35
N ILE A 375 3.86 17.39 9.00
CA ILE A 375 2.54 17.31 8.41
C ILE A 375 1.52 17.97 9.34
N GLY A 376 0.50 18.59 8.73
CA GLY A 376 -0.74 18.97 9.39
C GLY A 376 -1.89 18.28 8.65
N PHE A 377 -2.89 17.80 9.38
CA PHE A 377 -3.97 17.03 8.77
C PHE A 377 -5.33 17.32 9.38
N TRP A 378 -6.35 17.04 8.59
CA TRP A 378 -7.74 16.93 8.99
C TRP A 378 -8.34 15.69 8.33
N ASP A 379 -8.92 14.82 9.15
CA ASP A 379 -9.60 13.63 8.72
C ASP A 379 -11.08 13.70 9.10
N ALA A 380 -11.97 13.24 8.22
CA ALA A 380 -13.41 13.17 8.46
C ALA A 380 -13.93 11.81 7.98
N GLY A 381 -14.81 11.21 8.74
CA GLY A 381 -15.35 9.89 8.41
C GLY A 381 -16.81 9.74 8.80
N TYR A 382 -17.46 8.87 8.05
CA TYR A 382 -18.84 8.46 8.25
C TYR A 382 -18.94 6.95 8.23
N VAL A 383 -19.70 6.36 9.11
CA VAL A 383 -20.02 4.94 9.12
C VAL A 383 -21.47 4.72 9.56
N ALA A 384 -22.12 3.73 8.93
CA ALA A 384 -23.50 3.35 9.25
C ALA A 384 -23.75 1.89 8.91
N PHE A 385 -24.81 1.33 9.48
CA PHE A 385 -25.45 0.10 9.01
C PHE A 385 -26.73 0.48 8.25
N ASN A 386 -26.70 0.34 6.93
CA ASN A 386 -27.81 0.69 6.05
C ASN A 386 -28.54 -0.55 5.49
N PHE A 387 -27.94 -1.75 5.62
CA PHE A 387 -28.49 -2.99 5.10
C PHE A 387 -28.78 -4.00 6.21
N PRO A 388 -29.73 -4.95 5.99
CA PRO A 388 -29.96 -6.06 6.92
C PRO A 388 -28.69 -6.88 7.13
N ARG A 389 -28.45 -7.28 8.38
CA ARG A 389 -27.30 -8.12 8.74
C ARG A 389 -27.61 -9.59 8.57
N PRO A 390 -26.62 -10.42 8.11
CA PRO A 390 -26.80 -11.85 8.13
C PRO A 390 -26.85 -12.39 9.58
N GLY A 391 -27.71 -13.36 9.83
CA GLY A 391 -27.75 -14.08 11.12
C GLY A 391 -28.61 -13.48 12.22
N GLY A 392 -29.50 -12.53 11.91
CA GLY A 392 -30.45 -11.99 12.87
C GLY A 392 -29.88 -10.90 13.77
N ASP A 393 -30.70 -10.47 14.71
CA ASP A 393 -30.39 -9.35 15.60
C ASP A 393 -29.17 -9.63 16.47
N ARG A 394 -28.19 -8.75 16.42
CA ARG A 394 -27.15 -8.68 17.44
C ARG A 394 -27.70 -7.89 18.63
N ASP A 395 -28.81 -8.39 19.19
CA ASP A 395 -29.61 -7.73 20.21
C ASP A 395 -28.83 -7.34 21.47
N TYR A 396 -27.70 -7.99 21.69
CA TYR A 396 -26.85 -7.72 22.86
C TYR A 396 -25.88 -6.53 22.63
N LEU A 397 -25.82 -5.96 21.43
CA LEU A 397 -25.13 -4.70 21.13
C LEU A 397 -26.17 -3.65 20.66
N PRO A 398 -27.06 -3.16 21.54
CA PRO A 398 -28.14 -2.25 21.17
C PRO A 398 -27.67 -0.93 20.59
N THR A 399 -26.39 -0.67 20.65
CA THR A 399 -25.74 0.59 20.31
C THR A 399 -25.02 0.59 18.96
N GLN A 400 -24.99 -0.53 18.25
CA GLN A 400 -24.55 -0.53 16.85
C GLN A 400 -25.65 0.05 15.96
N LEU A 401 -25.57 1.29 15.79
CA LEU A 401 -26.51 2.27 15.35
C LEU A 401 -27.19 1.99 14.02
N ALA A 402 -28.50 1.94 14.06
CA ALA A 402 -29.37 2.43 12.99
C ALA A 402 -29.20 3.98 12.94
N GLY A 403 -28.29 4.48 12.11
CA GLY A 403 -28.06 5.90 11.93
C GLY A 403 -26.58 6.21 11.80
N GLY A 404 -26.22 6.93 10.75
CA GLY A 404 -24.84 7.23 10.46
C GLY A 404 -24.19 8.15 11.47
N LEU A 405 -22.90 7.93 11.72
CA LEU A 405 -22.08 8.78 12.57
C LEU A 405 -21.03 9.50 11.73
N TRP A 406 -21.02 10.82 11.83
CA TRP A 406 -19.89 11.63 11.36
C TRP A 406 -18.91 11.87 12.51
N ARG A 407 -17.63 11.71 12.23
CA ARG A 407 -16.51 11.96 13.15
C ARG A 407 -15.42 12.73 12.43
N ASN A 408 -14.76 13.62 13.18
CA ASN A 408 -13.69 14.45 12.66
C ASN A 408 -12.51 14.44 13.61
N ASP A 409 -11.32 14.54 13.06
CA ASP A 409 -10.10 14.80 13.83
C ASP A 409 -9.17 15.78 13.11
N VAL A 410 -8.29 16.36 13.88
CA VAL A 410 -7.21 17.21 13.41
C VAL A 410 -5.92 16.82 14.09
N GLY A 411 -4.80 17.05 13.43
CA GLY A 411 -3.54 16.72 14.06
C GLY A 411 -2.33 17.23 13.33
N VAL A 412 -1.18 16.89 13.91
CA VAL A 412 0.14 17.17 13.36
C VAL A 412 1.01 15.93 13.43
N GLY A 413 2.02 15.86 12.58
CA GLY A 413 2.91 14.72 12.61
C GLY A 413 4.29 15.01 12.01
N LEU A 414 5.15 14.01 12.14
CA LEU A 414 6.52 14.00 11.62
C LEU A 414 6.71 12.75 10.76
N ARG A 415 7.34 12.93 9.60
CA ARG A 415 7.76 11.83 8.73
C ARG A 415 9.25 11.91 8.47
N ILE A 416 9.94 10.78 8.57
CA ILE A 416 11.36 10.65 8.26
C ILE A 416 11.51 9.70 7.08
N TYR A 417 12.07 10.20 5.99
CA TYR A 417 12.35 9.44 4.77
C TYR A 417 13.84 9.12 4.68
N VAL A 418 14.18 7.97 4.12
CA VAL A 418 15.55 7.61 3.77
C VAL A 418 15.70 7.71 2.25
N GLY A 419 16.76 8.35 1.76
CA GLY A 419 16.92 8.71 0.35
C GLY A 419 16.87 7.55 -0.66
N ALA A 420 17.01 6.31 -0.21
CA ALA A 420 16.87 5.11 -1.03
C ALA A 420 15.43 4.55 -1.09
N VAL A 421 14.52 5.04 -0.24
CA VAL A 421 13.16 4.49 -0.09
C VAL A 421 12.14 5.59 -0.30
N VAL A 422 11.09 5.30 -1.04
CA VAL A 422 10.02 6.26 -1.37
C VAL A 422 9.06 6.45 -0.18
N LEU A 423 8.93 5.43 0.67
CA LEU A 423 8.04 5.42 1.82
C LEU A 423 8.75 5.98 3.08
N PRO A 424 8.02 6.62 4.01
CA PRO A 424 8.60 7.05 5.26
C PRO A 424 9.10 5.85 6.08
N LEU A 425 10.28 6.00 6.67
CA LEU A 425 10.84 5.01 7.60
C LEU A 425 10.25 5.15 8.99
N LEU A 426 9.85 6.37 9.37
CA LEU A 426 9.29 6.68 10.67
C LEU A 426 8.13 7.66 10.50
N GLY A 427 7.01 7.36 11.13
CA GLY A 427 5.85 8.20 11.32
C GLY A 427 5.58 8.44 12.81
N LEU A 428 5.29 9.68 13.17
CA LEU A 428 4.78 10.07 14.48
C LEU A 428 3.63 11.03 14.26
N ASP A 429 2.44 10.69 14.74
CA ASP A 429 1.25 11.55 14.67
C ASP A 429 0.69 11.81 16.05
N LEU A 430 0.28 13.04 16.28
CA LEU A 430 -0.55 13.48 17.38
C LEU A 430 -1.86 13.97 16.80
N ALA A 431 -2.93 13.25 17.06
CA ALA A 431 -4.28 13.53 16.59
C ALA A 431 -5.22 13.88 17.75
N TYR A 432 -6.23 14.67 17.48
CA TYR A 432 -7.28 15.02 18.43
C TYR A 432 -8.64 14.74 17.82
N GLY A 433 -9.36 13.76 18.39
CA GLY A 433 -10.73 13.44 18.02
C GLY A 433 -11.68 14.53 18.53
N ILE A 434 -12.29 15.26 17.61
CA ILE A 434 -13.10 16.46 17.95
C ILE A 434 -14.30 16.08 18.81
N GLU A 435 -15.05 15.07 18.40
CA GLU A 435 -16.24 14.62 19.11
C GLU A 435 -15.89 13.79 20.36
N ALA A 436 -14.83 12.95 20.28
CA ALA A 436 -14.35 12.16 21.42
C ALA A 436 -13.66 13.02 22.49
N ARG A 437 -13.18 14.21 22.13
CA ARG A 437 -12.44 15.13 23.00
C ARG A 437 -11.19 14.49 23.60
N SER A 438 -10.55 13.56 22.88
CA SER A 438 -9.37 12.85 23.35
C SER A 438 -8.23 12.95 22.35
N PRO A 439 -6.97 13.06 22.85
CA PRO A 439 -5.80 12.96 22.01
C PRO A 439 -5.40 11.51 21.81
N GLU A 440 -4.90 11.20 20.61
CA GLU A 440 -4.31 9.91 20.26
C GLU A 440 -2.90 10.08 19.70
N VAL A 441 -1.99 9.16 20.01
CA VAL A 441 -0.62 9.19 19.56
C VAL A 441 -0.29 7.91 18.81
N TYR A 442 0.23 8.06 17.60
CA TYR A 442 0.66 6.95 16.74
C TYR A 442 2.17 7.03 16.51
N PHE A 443 2.86 5.94 16.76
CA PHE A 443 4.26 5.78 16.41
C PHE A 443 4.43 4.56 15.52
N GLU A 444 5.01 4.79 14.35
CA GLU A 444 5.25 3.76 13.35
C GLU A 444 6.70 3.80 12.89
N LEU A 445 7.37 2.68 12.97
CA LEU A 445 8.70 2.47 12.41
C LEU A 445 8.64 1.34 11.38
N GLY A 446 9.15 1.60 10.19
CA GLY A 446 9.14 0.67 9.08
C GLY A 446 8.49 1.28 7.84
N LEU A 447 7.99 0.45 6.92
CA LEU A 447 7.27 0.92 5.74
C LEU A 447 5.84 1.29 6.15
N THR A 448 5.58 2.56 6.36
CA THR A 448 4.39 3.07 7.06
C THR A 448 3.25 3.55 6.13
N ASP A 449 3.34 3.35 4.82
CA ASP A 449 2.27 3.66 3.87
C ASP A 449 1.76 2.37 3.20
N PHE A 450 0.77 1.74 3.79
CA PHE A 450 0.02 0.63 3.19
C PHE A 450 -1.33 1.07 2.65
#